data_d96d91a8d6ea52095104de1fa58b04b8
#
_entry.id   d96d91a8d6ea52095104de1fa58b04b8
#
_cell.length_a   1.000
_cell.length_b   1.000
_cell.length_c   1.000
_cell.angle_alpha   90.00
_cell.angle_beta   90.00
_cell.angle_gamma   90.00
#
_symmetry.space_group_name_H-M   'P 1'
#
loop_
_entity.id
_entity.type
_entity.pdbx_description
1 polymer ?
#
loop_
_entity_poly.entity_id
_entity_poly.type
_entity_poly.pdbx_seq_one_letter_code
_entity_poly.pdbx_strand_id
1 'polypeptide(L)'
;MKRKWLGVVALALAAALCTGCGVKDENLKSDPLVNADGTAPVGKTLVAPAPPEGFTLLDNKDILAANGLYYASWVNGEPQPYENSEGKTVDLYDAQLTLVVQENKTEEKAASAVSGWQELAQQNYDISDTQTLTAAGQEYTVIQFTYQDESNPYAFGVAAFGQKGTSAIEWELSCQEGYTGDALAVLTDFLNGCTY
;
A
#
# COMPACT_ATOMS: atom_id res chain seq x y z
N MET A 1 21.97 -18.95 13.19
CA MET A 1 20.90 -18.20 13.84
C MET A 1 21.18 -16.70 13.78
N LYS A 2 20.84 -16.01 12.68
CA LYS A 2 20.91 -14.52 12.54
C LYS A 2 20.40 -14.11 11.15
N ARG A 3 19.10 -14.36 10.84
CA ARG A 3 18.48 -13.89 9.58
C ARG A 3 16.96 -13.70 9.67
N LYS A 4 16.44 -13.28 10.82
CA LYS A 4 14.98 -13.08 11.02
C LYS A 4 14.57 -11.60 11.15
N TRP A 5 15.39 -10.65 10.72
CA TRP A 5 15.11 -9.22 10.99
C TRP A 5 14.85 -8.37 9.75
N LEU A 6 14.88 -8.91 8.54
CA LEU A 6 14.64 -8.13 7.31
C LEU A 6 13.24 -8.28 6.72
N GLY A 7 12.48 -9.32 7.11
CA GLY A 7 11.10 -9.51 6.65
C GLY A 7 10.06 -8.58 7.30
N VAL A 8 10.49 -7.82 8.31
CA VAL A 8 9.59 -6.93 9.08
C VAL A 8 9.45 -5.53 8.45
N VAL A 9 10.24 -5.19 7.41
CA VAL A 9 10.36 -3.81 6.98
C VAL A 9 9.21 -3.36 6.07
N ALA A 10 8.67 -4.18 5.18
CA ALA A 10 7.54 -3.79 4.34
C ALA A 10 6.21 -3.85 5.13
N LEU A 11 6.00 -4.92 5.88
CA LEU A 11 4.88 -5.01 6.83
C LEU A 11 5.02 -4.02 7.99
N ALA A 12 6.25 -3.74 8.47
CA ALA A 12 6.47 -2.72 9.49
C ALA A 12 6.27 -1.30 8.95
N LEU A 13 6.43 -1.04 7.66
CA LEU A 13 6.02 0.24 7.09
C LEU A 13 4.48 0.35 7.10
N ALA A 14 3.74 -0.63 6.61
CA ALA A 14 2.27 -0.59 6.65
C ALA A 14 1.75 -0.60 8.10
N ALA A 15 2.25 -1.49 8.96
CA ALA A 15 1.83 -1.56 10.37
C ALA A 15 2.41 -0.43 11.25
N ALA A 16 3.63 0.07 10.97
CA ALA A 16 4.19 1.21 11.70
C ALA A 16 3.53 2.54 11.32
N LEU A 17 2.86 2.60 10.17
CA LEU A 17 2.10 3.76 9.74
C LEU A 17 0.70 3.79 10.37
N CYS A 18 0.12 2.62 10.64
CA CYS A 18 -1.12 2.49 11.42
C CYS A 18 -0.88 2.67 12.93
N THR A 19 0.34 2.37 13.44
CA THR A 19 0.70 2.62 14.82
C THR A 19 1.48 3.93 14.88
N GLY A 20 0.82 5.05 15.14
CA GLY A 20 1.48 6.32 15.38
C GLY A 20 2.72 6.15 16.24
N CYS A 21 3.88 6.03 15.62
CA CYS A 21 5.16 6.14 16.29
C CYS A 21 5.15 7.49 17.00
N GLY A 22 5.20 7.48 18.34
CA GLY A 22 4.98 8.62 19.21
C GLY A 22 5.98 9.77 19.03
N VAL A 23 5.94 10.40 17.89
CA VAL A 23 6.31 11.79 17.72
C VAL A 23 5.03 12.55 18.06
N LYS A 24 5.02 13.12 19.25
CA LYS A 24 4.03 14.11 19.65
C LYS A 24 4.22 15.35 18.76
N ASP A 25 3.67 15.27 17.58
CA ASP A 25 3.48 16.45 16.74
C ASP A 25 1.98 16.77 16.77
N GLU A 26 1.62 17.56 17.79
CA GLU A 26 0.26 18.07 17.99
C GLU A 26 -0.21 18.97 16.84
N ASN A 27 0.61 19.15 15.79
CA ASN A 27 0.35 19.99 14.62
C ASN A 27 0.07 19.22 13.32
N LEU A 28 0.08 17.89 13.30
CA LEU A 28 -0.23 17.07 12.11
C LEU A 28 -1.63 16.47 12.15
N LYS A 29 -2.62 17.23 12.61
CA LYS A 29 -4.02 16.98 12.26
C LYS A 29 -4.37 17.77 11.00
N SER A 30 -3.72 17.49 9.90
CA SER A 30 -4.28 17.82 8.59
C SER A 30 -5.19 16.66 8.19
N ASP A 31 -6.45 16.98 7.87
CA ASP A 31 -7.33 16.03 7.20
C ASP A 31 -6.59 15.46 5.98
N PRO A 32 -6.86 14.20 5.62
CA PRO A 32 -6.23 13.60 4.43
C PRO A 32 -6.37 14.52 3.22
N LEU A 33 -5.28 14.68 2.46
CA LEU A 33 -5.32 15.51 1.25
C LEU A 33 -6.21 14.83 0.22
N VAL A 34 -7.42 15.35 0.05
CA VAL A 34 -8.41 14.87 -0.91
C VAL A 34 -8.99 16.06 -1.67
N ASN A 35 -9.15 15.91 -2.98
CA ASN A 35 -9.79 16.90 -3.82
C ASN A 35 -11.32 16.87 -3.64
N ALA A 36 -12.01 17.90 -4.10
CA ALA A 36 -13.47 18.02 -3.99
C ALA A 36 -14.23 16.89 -4.73
N ASP A 37 -13.60 16.26 -5.72
CA ASP A 37 -14.12 15.11 -6.49
C ASP A 37 -13.79 13.75 -5.87
N GLY A 38 -13.16 13.74 -4.70
CA GLY A 38 -12.77 12.52 -3.99
C GLY A 38 -11.44 11.91 -4.43
N THR A 39 -10.76 12.48 -5.42
CA THR A 39 -9.42 12.04 -5.84
C THR A 39 -8.36 12.44 -4.82
N ALA A 40 -7.29 11.66 -4.69
CA ALA A 40 -6.23 11.90 -3.72
C ALA A 40 -4.86 12.07 -4.40
N PRO A 41 -4.23 13.26 -4.33
CA PRO A 41 -2.85 13.42 -4.81
C PRO A 41 -1.89 12.68 -3.87
N VAL A 42 -1.01 11.85 -4.42
CA VAL A 42 0.01 11.09 -3.67
C VAL A 42 1.38 11.31 -4.32
N GLY A 43 2.28 11.93 -3.57
CA GLY A 43 3.54 12.36 -4.15
C GLY A 43 3.37 13.57 -5.07
N LYS A 44 4.25 13.66 -6.08
CA LYS A 44 4.32 14.83 -6.96
C LYS A 44 3.58 14.66 -8.28
N THR A 45 3.38 13.43 -8.70
CA THR A 45 2.93 13.12 -10.05
C THR A 45 1.70 12.23 -10.12
N LEU A 46 1.40 11.47 -9.08
CA LEU A 46 0.29 10.54 -9.05
C LEU A 46 -0.93 11.15 -8.35
N VAL A 47 -2.08 11.02 -8.99
CA VAL A 47 -3.39 11.29 -8.37
C VAL A 47 -4.18 9.98 -8.41
N ALA A 48 -4.46 9.44 -7.23
CA ALA A 48 -5.31 8.26 -7.09
C ALA A 48 -6.78 8.63 -7.32
N PRO A 49 -7.61 7.74 -7.89
CA PRO A 49 -9.02 8.00 -8.13
C PRO A 49 -9.81 8.16 -6.83
N ALA A 50 -11.01 8.70 -6.95
CA ALA A 50 -12.00 8.52 -5.91
C ALA A 50 -12.21 7.01 -5.65
N PRO A 51 -12.29 6.58 -4.38
CA PRO A 51 -12.39 5.17 -4.07
C PRO A 51 -13.68 4.56 -4.61
N PRO A 52 -13.66 3.28 -5.05
CA PRO A 52 -14.87 2.57 -5.45
C PRO A 52 -15.80 2.36 -4.25
N GLU A 53 -17.05 1.95 -4.55
CA GLU A 53 -18.04 1.67 -3.52
C GLU A 53 -17.51 0.72 -2.44
N GLY A 54 -17.75 1.08 -1.19
CA GLY A 54 -17.31 0.33 -0.02
C GLY A 54 -15.90 0.66 0.48
N PHE A 55 -15.11 1.43 -0.25
CA PHE A 55 -13.80 1.90 0.23
C PHE A 55 -13.86 3.36 0.68
N THR A 56 -13.15 3.66 1.76
CA THR A 56 -13.01 5.00 2.33
C THR A 56 -11.54 5.33 2.48
N LEU A 57 -11.14 6.56 2.12
CA LEU A 57 -9.78 7.04 2.37
C LEU A 57 -9.55 7.13 3.89
N LEU A 58 -8.57 6.36 4.38
CA LEU A 58 -8.17 6.34 5.78
C LEU A 58 -7.06 7.36 6.05
N ASP A 59 -6.07 7.39 5.18
CA ASP A 59 -4.88 8.22 5.35
C ASP A 59 -4.26 8.61 4.00
N ASN A 60 -3.70 9.83 3.93
CA ASN A 60 -2.89 10.30 2.81
C ASN A 60 -1.86 11.30 3.37
N LYS A 61 -0.61 10.90 3.44
CA LYS A 61 0.45 11.70 4.06
C LYS A 61 1.81 11.54 3.41
N ASP A 62 2.60 12.57 3.60
CA ASP A 62 4.01 12.60 3.24
C ASP A 62 4.81 11.95 4.37
N ILE A 63 5.09 10.65 4.26
CA ILE A 63 5.75 9.89 5.34
C ILE A 63 7.15 10.41 5.59
N LEU A 64 7.90 10.63 4.52
CA LEU A 64 9.26 11.17 4.52
C LEU A 64 9.45 12.06 3.28
N ALA A 65 8.71 13.17 3.21
CA ALA A 65 8.74 14.08 2.06
C ALA A 65 10.16 14.53 1.69
N ALA A 66 11.04 14.71 2.70
CA ALA A 66 12.44 15.03 2.47
C ALA A 66 13.20 13.92 1.72
N ASN A 67 12.74 12.67 1.82
CA ASN A 67 13.30 11.51 1.13
C ASN A 67 12.47 11.08 -0.08
N GLY A 68 11.40 11.80 -0.39
CA GLY A 68 10.53 11.51 -1.52
C GLY A 68 9.61 10.31 -1.31
N LEU A 69 9.26 9.96 -0.08
CA LEU A 69 8.38 8.83 0.24
C LEU A 69 7.00 9.32 0.68
N TYR A 70 5.97 8.88 -0.02
CA TYR A 70 4.57 9.23 0.16
C TYR A 70 3.72 8.00 0.33
N TYR A 71 2.61 8.14 1.05
CA TYR A 71 1.72 7.04 1.39
C TYR A 71 0.26 7.48 1.36
N ALA A 72 -0.60 6.59 0.89
CA ALA A 72 -2.05 6.72 1.07
C ALA A 72 -2.65 5.34 1.33
N SER A 73 -3.78 5.31 2.04
CA SER A 73 -4.50 4.06 2.29
C SER A 73 -6.01 4.26 2.27
N TRP A 74 -6.69 3.23 1.79
CA TRP A 74 -8.15 3.12 1.78
C TRP A 74 -8.54 1.82 2.46
N VAL A 75 -9.69 1.82 3.12
CA VAL A 75 -10.20 0.68 3.87
C VAL A 75 -11.61 0.32 3.43
N ASN A 76 -11.94 -0.96 3.52
CA ASN A 76 -13.27 -1.51 3.27
C ASN A 76 -13.74 -2.23 4.54
N GLY A 77 -15.01 -2.05 4.89
CA GLY A 77 -15.61 -2.61 6.11
C GLY A 77 -15.55 -1.67 7.30
N GLU A 78 -16.12 -2.12 8.40
CA GLU A 78 -16.11 -1.39 9.67
C GLU A 78 -14.86 -1.72 10.49
N PRO A 79 -14.30 -0.77 11.25
CA PRO A 79 -13.13 -1.01 12.05
C PRO A 79 -13.40 -2.04 13.15
N GLN A 80 -12.54 -3.04 13.26
CA GLN A 80 -12.58 -4.06 14.31
C GLN A 80 -11.32 -3.95 15.16
N PRO A 81 -11.41 -3.91 16.49
CA PRO A 81 -10.25 -3.82 17.36
C PRO A 81 -9.41 -5.10 17.24
N TYR A 82 -8.14 -4.95 16.92
CA TYR A 82 -7.16 -6.03 16.80
C TYR A 82 -5.93 -5.71 17.66
N GLU A 83 -5.48 -6.68 18.48
CA GLU A 83 -4.23 -6.54 19.23
C GLU A 83 -3.07 -7.06 18.38
N ASN A 84 -2.17 -6.17 18.01
CA ASN A 84 -0.99 -6.53 17.22
C ASN A 84 0.09 -7.23 18.07
N SER A 85 1.15 -7.71 17.44
CA SER A 85 2.28 -8.41 18.09
C SER A 85 3.03 -7.58 19.15
N GLU A 86 2.83 -6.26 19.17
CA GLU A 86 3.38 -5.34 20.18
C GLU A 86 2.41 -5.11 21.36
N GLY A 87 1.25 -5.77 21.37
CA GLY A 87 0.21 -5.59 22.39
C GLY A 87 -0.55 -4.26 22.26
N LYS A 88 -0.52 -3.64 21.10
CA LYS A 88 -1.29 -2.42 20.81
C LYS A 88 -2.58 -2.76 20.11
N THR A 89 -3.67 -2.14 20.54
CA THR A 89 -4.94 -2.21 19.82
C THR A 89 -4.88 -1.28 18.61
N VAL A 90 -5.17 -1.82 17.44
CA VAL A 90 -5.28 -1.10 16.17
C VAL A 90 -6.60 -1.45 15.50
N ASP A 91 -7.07 -0.61 14.60
CA ASP A 91 -8.25 -0.89 13.80
C ASP A 91 -7.87 -1.81 12.63
N LEU A 92 -8.58 -2.93 12.53
CA LEU A 92 -8.48 -3.88 11.42
C LEU A 92 -9.76 -3.79 10.59
N TYR A 93 -9.63 -3.83 9.26
CA TYR A 93 -10.72 -3.72 8.29
C TYR A 93 -10.81 -5.01 7.44
N ASP A 94 -11.94 -5.25 6.80
CA ASP A 94 -12.13 -6.43 5.93
C ASP A 94 -11.09 -6.47 4.80
N ALA A 95 -10.79 -5.29 4.24
CA ALA A 95 -9.68 -5.10 3.32
C ALA A 95 -9.04 -3.71 3.48
N GLN A 96 -7.74 -3.65 3.20
CA GLN A 96 -6.98 -2.40 3.19
C GLN A 96 -6.14 -2.31 1.92
N LEU A 97 -6.36 -1.25 1.14
CA LEU A 97 -5.52 -0.90 0.01
C LEU A 97 -4.50 0.15 0.45
N THR A 98 -3.25 -0.09 0.15
CA THR A 98 -2.16 0.86 0.38
C THR A 98 -1.51 1.26 -0.93
N LEU A 99 -1.06 2.49 -1.00
CA LEU A 99 -0.25 3.05 -2.07
C LEU A 99 1.02 3.64 -1.48
N VAL A 100 2.15 3.22 -1.99
CA VAL A 100 3.46 3.82 -1.71
C VAL A 100 4.01 4.40 -3.00
N VAL A 101 4.42 5.66 -2.95
CA VAL A 101 5.13 6.33 -4.04
C VAL A 101 6.50 6.77 -3.53
N GLN A 102 7.55 6.31 -4.20
CA GLN A 102 8.92 6.74 -3.92
C GLN A 102 9.47 7.54 -5.09
N GLU A 103 9.65 8.84 -4.86
CA GLU A 103 10.27 9.75 -5.80
C GLU A 103 11.80 9.60 -5.78
N ASN A 104 12.38 9.30 -6.91
CA ASN A 104 13.79 9.05 -7.05
C ASN A 104 14.48 10.15 -7.85
N LYS A 105 15.83 10.17 -7.86
CA LYS A 105 16.60 11.16 -8.62
C LYS A 105 16.73 10.78 -10.09
N THR A 106 16.62 9.49 -10.41
CA THR A 106 16.73 8.95 -11.77
C THR A 106 15.77 7.79 -11.98
N GLU A 107 15.41 7.51 -13.22
CA GLU A 107 14.57 6.37 -13.61
C GLU A 107 15.20 5.03 -13.22
N GLU A 108 16.53 4.88 -13.31
CA GLU A 108 17.24 3.68 -12.91
C GLU A 108 17.08 3.38 -11.40
N LYS A 109 17.07 4.45 -10.57
CA LYS A 109 16.82 4.30 -9.13
C LYS A 109 15.38 3.93 -8.84
N ALA A 110 14.43 4.47 -9.60
CA ALA A 110 13.03 4.07 -9.49
C ALA A 110 12.85 2.59 -9.88
N ALA A 111 13.46 2.16 -11.01
CA ALA A 111 13.47 0.76 -11.42
C ALA A 111 14.10 -0.16 -10.35
N SER A 112 15.20 0.28 -9.75
CA SER A 112 15.85 -0.48 -8.66
C SER A 112 14.96 -0.58 -7.42
N ALA A 113 14.20 0.46 -7.08
CA ALA A 113 13.25 0.43 -5.97
C ALA A 113 12.13 -0.58 -6.24
N VAL A 114 11.53 -0.54 -7.44
CA VAL A 114 10.50 -1.49 -7.89
C VAL A 114 11.02 -2.93 -7.80
N SER A 115 12.23 -3.20 -8.33
CA SER A 115 12.84 -4.53 -8.24
C SER A 115 13.05 -4.99 -6.79
N GLY A 116 13.49 -4.07 -5.92
CA GLY A 116 13.68 -4.37 -4.50
C GLY A 116 12.37 -4.72 -3.79
N TRP A 117 11.26 -4.04 -4.10
CA TRP A 117 9.94 -4.38 -3.57
C TRP A 117 9.45 -5.74 -4.07
N GLN A 118 9.64 -6.05 -5.36
CA GLN A 118 9.31 -7.36 -5.91
C GLN A 118 10.13 -8.50 -5.26
N GLU A 119 11.42 -8.28 -5.00
CA GLU A 119 12.25 -9.24 -4.28
C GLU A 119 11.78 -9.45 -2.82
N LEU A 120 11.36 -8.38 -2.13
CA LEU A 120 10.78 -8.47 -0.80
C LEU A 120 9.45 -9.23 -0.80
N ALA A 121 8.59 -8.98 -1.78
CA ALA A 121 7.35 -9.72 -1.95
C ALA A 121 7.60 -11.23 -2.11
N GLN A 122 8.58 -11.62 -2.94
CA GLN A 122 8.96 -13.03 -3.11
C GLN A 122 9.50 -13.69 -1.82
N GLN A 123 10.02 -12.91 -0.89
CA GLN A 123 10.55 -13.43 0.38
C GLN A 123 9.48 -13.56 1.47
N ASN A 124 8.39 -12.78 1.38
CA ASN A 124 7.39 -12.66 2.45
C ASN A 124 6.04 -13.25 2.09
N TYR A 125 5.77 -13.51 0.81
CA TYR A 125 4.49 -13.97 0.32
C TYR A 125 4.62 -15.31 -0.40
N ASP A 126 3.58 -16.14 -0.28
CA ASP A 126 3.36 -17.28 -1.14
C ASP A 126 2.59 -16.81 -2.38
N ILE A 127 3.34 -16.54 -3.46
CA ILE A 127 2.80 -15.99 -4.70
C ILE A 127 2.13 -17.11 -5.51
N SER A 128 0.83 -16.97 -5.77
CA SER A 128 0.04 -17.92 -6.53
C SER A 128 -0.06 -17.58 -8.01
N ASP A 129 0.04 -16.30 -8.37
CA ASP A 129 -0.03 -15.84 -9.77
C ASP A 129 0.81 -14.57 -9.96
N THR A 130 1.33 -14.40 -11.18
CA THR A 130 2.06 -13.20 -11.61
C THR A 130 1.68 -12.86 -13.03
N GLN A 131 1.24 -11.63 -13.26
CA GLN A 131 0.85 -11.15 -14.57
C GLN A 131 1.31 -9.70 -14.82
N THR A 132 1.33 -9.30 -16.07
CA THR A 132 1.50 -7.90 -16.48
C THR A 132 0.15 -7.27 -16.76
N LEU A 133 -0.12 -6.12 -16.17
CA LEU A 133 -1.32 -5.32 -16.38
C LEU A 133 -0.94 -3.94 -16.91
N THR A 134 -1.61 -3.50 -17.98
CA THR A 134 -1.53 -2.10 -18.42
C THR A 134 -2.76 -1.34 -17.94
N ALA A 135 -2.56 -0.33 -17.10
CA ALA A 135 -3.62 0.50 -16.55
C ALA A 135 -3.22 1.98 -16.58
N ALA A 136 -4.13 2.87 -16.94
CA ALA A 136 -3.88 4.32 -17.10
C ALA A 136 -2.63 4.64 -17.95
N GLY A 137 -2.34 3.81 -18.96
CA GLY A 137 -1.15 3.97 -19.82
C GLY A 137 0.18 3.62 -19.16
N GLN A 138 0.15 2.95 -18.02
CA GLN A 138 1.30 2.50 -17.27
C GLN A 138 1.29 0.96 -17.16
N GLU A 139 2.47 0.33 -17.29
CA GLU A 139 2.63 -1.11 -17.10
C GLU A 139 2.96 -1.42 -15.63
N TYR A 140 2.29 -2.46 -15.08
CA TYR A 140 2.51 -2.98 -13.74
C TYR A 140 2.77 -4.47 -13.78
N THR A 141 3.70 -4.94 -12.93
CA THR A 141 3.76 -6.34 -12.53
C THR A 141 2.78 -6.54 -11.39
N VAL A 142 1.79 -7.40 -11.59
CA VAL A 142 0.76 -7.71 -10.59
C VAL A 142 0.98 -9.12 -10.07
N ILE A 143 0.96 -9.29 -8.74
CA ILE A 143 1.03 -10.60 -8.08
C ILE A 143 -0.23 -10.83 -7.25
N GLN A 144 -0.68 -12.08 -7.18
CA GLN A 144 -1.67 -12.56 -6.21
C GLN A 144 -0.96 -13.45 -5.21
N PHE A 145 -1.26 -13.31 -3.92
CA PHE A 145 -0.48 -13.96 -2.88
C PHE A 145 -1.29 -14.28 -1.62
N THR A 146 -0.74 -15.16 -0.78
CA THR A 146 -1.12 -15.34 0.62
C THR A 146 0.06 -14.97 1.53
N TYR A 147 -0.23 -14.54 2.74
CA TYR A 147 0.81 -14.21 3.71
C TYR A 147 1.45 -15.48 4.27
N GLN A 148 2.79 -15.55 4.31
CA GLN A 148 3.54 -16.65 4.93
C GLN A 148 3.49 -16.60 6.46
N ASP A 149 3.28 -15.43 7.03
CA ASP A 149 3.20 -15.23 8.48
C ASP A 149 1.74 -15.41 8.95
N GLU A 150 1.46 -16.55 9.59
CA GLU A 150 0.15 -16.87 10.17
C GLU A 150 -0.31 -15.87 11.24
N SER A 151 0.59 -15.06 11.79
CA SER A 151 0.24 -13.98 12.73
C SER A 151 -0.22 -12.70 12.03
N ASN A 152 -0.13 -12.63 10.71
CA ASN A 152 -0.69 -11.51 9.95
C ASN A 152 -2.21 -11.57 10.00
N PRO A 153 -2.89 -10.46 10.36
CA PRO A 153 -4.35 -10.43 10.41
C PRO A 153 -5.02 -10.53 9.03
N TYR A 154 -4.29 -10.23 7.96
CA TYR A 154 -4.74 -10.44 6.59
C TYR A 154 -4.30 -11.81 6.08
N ALA A 155 -5.15 -12.48 5.32
CA ALA A 155 -4.92 -13.83 4.83
C ALA A 155 -4.29 -13.84 3.43
N PHE A 156 -4.75 -12.95 2.56
CA PHE A 156 -4.33 -12.90 1.16
C PHE A 156 -4.32 -11.46 0.63
N GLY A 157 -3.76 -11.29 -0.56
CA GLY A 157 -3.74 -9.99 -1.20
C GLY A 157 -3.36 -10.01 -2.67
N VAL A 158 -3.38 -8.82 -3.24
CA VAL A 158 -2.91 -8.52 -4.60
C VAL A 158 -2.02 -7.31 -4.53
N ALA A 159 -0.84 -7.35 -5.14
CA ALA A 159 0.05 -6.20 -5.23
C ALA A 159 0.40 -5.87 -6.68
N ALA A 160 0.60 -4.58 -6.96
CA ALA A 160 1.02 -4.08 -8.25
C ALA A 160 2.25 -3.18 -8.12
N PHE A 161 3.27 -3.49 -8.89
CA PHE A 161 4.54 -2.77 -8.90
C PHE A 161 4.75 -2.11 -10.24
N GLY A 162 4.98 -0.81 -10.26
CA GLY A 162 5.18 -0.04 -11.49
C GLY A 162 6.14 1.12 -11.32
N GLN A 163 6.47 1.74 -12.45
CA GLN A 163 7.33 2.92 -12.49
C GLN A 163 6.75 3.95 -13.46
N LYS A 164 6.73 5.22 -13.04
CA LYS A 164 6.44 6.35 -13.92
C LYS A 164 7.55 7.38 -13.84
N GLY A 165 8.37 7.47 -14.88
CA GLY A 165 9.55 8.33 -14.85
C GLY A 165 10.46 8.00 -13.67
N THR A 166 10.67 8.97 -12.77
CA THR A 166 11.48 8.82 -11.57
C THR A 166 10.72 8.30 -10.35
N SER A 167 9.42 8.05 -10.47
CA SER A 167 8.56 7.56 -9.37
C SER A 167 8.43 6.04 -9.43
N ALA A 168 8.84 5.36 -8.37
CA ALA A 168 8.49 3.96 -8.12
C ALA A 168 7.13 3.92 -7.40
N ILE A 169 6.27 2.99 -7.78
CA ILE A 169 4.88 2.91 -7.33
C ILE A 169 4.58 1.48 -6.91
N GLU A 170 4.08 1.32 -5.69
CA GLU A 170 3.60 0.06 -5.15
C GLU A 170 2.17 0.23 -4.66
N TRP A 171 1.30 -0.65 -5.12
CA TRP A 171 -0.05 -0.82 -4.60
C TRP A 171 -0.16 -2.19 -3.96
N GLU A 172 -0.79 -2.28 -2.81
CA GLU A 172 -1.08 -3.55 -2.15
C GLU A 172 -2.48 -3.53 -1.55
N LEU A 173 -3.32 -4.46 -1.98
CA LEU A 173 -4.63 -4.73 -1.38
C LEU A 173 -4.51 -5.99 -0.53
N SER A 174 -4.60 -5.81 0.79
CA SER A 174 -4.57 -6.86 1.81
C SER A 174 -5.99 -7.17 2.25
N CYS A 175 -6.37 -8.44 2.31
CA CYS A 175 -7.72 -8.89 2.59
C CYS A 175 -7.75 -9.90 3.74
N GLN A 176 -8.74 -9.78 4.65
CA GLN A 176 -9.05 -10.83 5.61
C GLN A 176 -9.63 -12.07 4.90
N GLU A 177 -9.57 -13.24 5.55
CA GLU A 177 -10.12 -14.49 5.03
C GLU A 177 -11.60 -14.40 4.64
N GLY A 178 -12.37 -13.57 5.34
CA GLY A 178 -13.81 -13.35 5.08
C GLY A 178 -14.14 -12.33 4.00
N TYR A 179 -13.15 -11.69 3.39
CA TYR A 179 -13.39 -10.71 2.34
C TYR A 179 -14.00 -11.37 1.09
N THR A 180 -15.15 -10.87 0.65
CA THR A 180 -15.92 -11.47 -0.48
C THR A 180 -15.77 -10.73 -1.80
N GLY A 181 -15.05 -9.60 -1.81
CA GLY A 181 -14.78 -8.85 -3.04
C GLY A 181 -13.72 -9.53 -3.92
N ASP A 182 -13.73 -9.19 -5.21
CA ASP A 182 -12.66 -9.58 -6.13
C ASP A 182 -11.48 -8.59 -5.96
N ALA A 183 -10.45 -9.03 -5.22
CA ALA A 183 -9.30 -8.18 -4.91
C ALA A 183 -8.56 -7.70 -6.17
N LEU A 184 -8.44 -8.56 -7.20
CA LEU A 184 -7.78 -8.18 -8.45
C LEU A 184 -8.60 -7.15 -9.23
N ALA A 185 -9.92 -7.31 -9.29
CA ALA A 185 -10.80 -6.33 -9.94
C ALA A 185 -10.74 -4.98 -9.21
N VAL A 186 -10.82 -4.97 -7.89
CA VAL A 186 -10.72 -3.74 -7.08
C VAL A 186 -9.39 -3.01 -7.33
N LEU A 187 -8.26 -3.73 -7.26
CA LEU A 187 -6.95 -3.13 -7.54
C LEU A 187 -6.88 -2.59 -8.97
N THR A 188 -7.41 -3.35 -9.94
CA THR A 188 -7.44 -2.94 -11.35
C THR A 188 -8.24 -1.66 -11.56
N ASP A 189 -9.37 -1.50 -10.88
CA ASP A 189 -10.19 -0.29 -10.96
C ASP A 189 -9.45 0.93 -10.39
N PHE A 190 -8.75 0.79 -9.26
CA PHE A 190 -7.90 1.85 -8.74
C PHE A 190 -6.79 2.22 -9.72
N LEU A 191 -6.08 1.24 -10.28
CA LEU A 191 -5.00 1.49 -11.25
C LEU A 191 -5.50 2.20 -12.51
N ASN A 192 -6.66 1.80 -13.04
CA ASN A 192 -7.26 2.41 -14.23
C ASN A 192 -7.74 3.85 -13.99
N GLY A 193 -8.12 4.17 -12.76
CA GLY A 193 -8.57 5.51 -12.39
C GLY A 193 -7.43 6.49 -12.08
N CYS A 194 -6.18 6.02 -11.97
CA CYS A 194 -5.02 6.88 -11.70
C CYS A 194 -4.75 7.86 -12.83
N THR A 195 -4.24 9.04 -12.47
CA THR A 195 -3.62 10.01 -13.41
C THR A 195 -2.20 10.34 -12.97
N TYR A 196 -1.32 10.70 -13.97
CA TYR A 196 0.10 10.92 -13.76
C TYR A 196 0.56 12.23 -14.37
#